data_e5ddb0c327e21d1ef1507eeabc9a8f76
#
_entry.id   e5ddb0c327e21d1ef1507eeabc9a8f76
#
_cell.length_a   1.000
_cell.length_b   1.000
_cell.length_c   1.000
_cell.angle_alpha   90.00
_cell.angle_beta   90.00
_cell.angle_gamma   90.00
#
_symmetry.space_group_name_H-M   'P 1'
#
loop_
_entity.id
_entity.type
_entity.pdbx_description
1 polymer ?
#
loop_
_entity_poly.entity_id
_entity_poly.type
_entity_poly.pdbx_seq_one_letter_code
_entity_poly.pdbx_strand_id
1 'polypeptide(L)'
;LSDGQKGKADSFPLIDQMEEAGMKIPIVQKDYFGCPKELEFPQTEAEYTYSFINRLEKGTAIYLLMEPGTLLGQWTLWVNGRACTAADFSPYPVYAPSNLGVDITKDVLEGENQIKLEIKSDASFGGIRNPLYLQGRFAVEADGGRMVLTPEKCKGTIGNLTGCGLPFYGGSVEFIKRIPDEVT
;
A
#
# COMPACT_ATOMS: atom_id res chain seq x y z
N LEU A 1 13.48 6.61 -10.91
CA LEU A 1 13.63 6.84 -12.34
C LEU A 1 15.11 6.78 -12.73
N SER A 2 15.45 5.93 -13.70
CA SER A 2 16.82 5.42 -13.92
C SER A 2 17.83 6.39 -14.55
N ASP A 3 17.41 7.47 -15.12
CA ASP A 3 18.29 8.45 -15.78
C ASP A 3 18.74 9.59 -14.84
N GLY A 4 18.57 9.42 -13.54
CA GLY A 4 18.89 10.41 -12.52
C GLY A 4 17.84 11.50 -12.36
N GLN A 5 16.77 11.49 -13.13
CA GLN A 5 15.66 12.38 -12.92
C GLN A 5 14.77 11.86 -11.79
N LYS A 6 14.58 12.69 -10.77
CA LYS A 6 13.61 12.43 -9.71
C LYS A 6 12.32 13.17 -10.05
N GLY A 7 11.30 12.42 -10.41
CA GLY A 7 9.94 12.93 -10.60
C GLY A 7 9.01 12.45 -9.50
N LYS A 8 7.93 13.17 -9.27
CA LYS A 8 6.80 12.69 -8.50
C LYS A 8 5.85 12.02 -9.48
N ALA A 9 5.49 10.78 -9.22
CA ALA A 9 4.51 10.05 -10.01
C ALA A 9 3.54 9.34 -9.06
N ASP A 10 2.27 9.38 -9.38
CA ASP A 10 1.18 8.86 -8.54
C ASP A 10 0.49 7.65 -9.19
N SER A 11 0.82 7.31 -10.44
CA SER A 11 0.19 6.21 -11.19
C SER A 11 1.03 4.94 -11.28
N PHE A 12 0.41 3.89 -11.72
CA PHE A 12 0.93 2.55 -11.97
C PHE A 12 0.46 2.06 -13.34
N PRO A 13 1.21 1.27 -14.05
CA PRO A 13 2.56 0.73 -13.81
C PRO A 13 3.68 1.75 -14.09
N LEU A 14 4.92 1.29 -14.10
CA LEU A 14 6.11 2.15 -14.22
C LEU A 14 6.12 3.03 -15.48
N ILE A 15 5.56 2.55 -16.60
CA ILE A 15 5.45 3.33 -17.85
C ILE A 15 4.58 4.59 -17.66
N ASP A 16 3.48 4.48 -16.94
CA ASP A 16 2.58 5.59 -16.68
C ASP A 16 3.26 6.64 -15.79
N GLN A 17 4.06 6.19 -14.83
CA GLN A 17 4.82 7.07 -13.95
C GLN A 17 5.93 7.82 -14.71
N MET A 18 6.55 7.18 -15.70
CA MET A 18 7.51 7.84 -16.58
C MET A 18 6.81 8.92 -17.41
N GLU A 19 5.62 8.66 -17.90
CA GLU A 19 4.81 9.62 -18.66
C GLU A 19 4.41 10.81 -17.78
N GLU A 20 3.89 10.57 -16.58
CA GLU A 20 3.55 11.61 -15.60
C GLU A 20 4.75 12.49 -15.23
N ALA A 21 5.94 11.88 -15.15
CA ALA A 21 7.17 12.60 -14.89
C ALA A 21 7.70 13.37 -16.12
N GLY A 22 6.99 13.32 -17.26
CA GLY A 22 7.40 13.95 -18.50
C GLY A 22 8.61 13.30 -19.16
N MET A 23 8.91 12.05 -18.83
CA MET A 23 10.01 11.29 -19.42
C MET A 23 9.64 10.79 -20.81
N LYS A 24 10.62 10.69 -21.70
CA LYS A 24 10.45 10.06 -23.00
C LYS A 24 10.32 8.54 -22.81
N ILE A 25 9.14 8.02 -23.13
CA ILE A 25 8.86 6.58 -23.06
C ILE A 25 8.93 5.93 -24.44
N PRO A 26 9.22 4.62 -24.53
CA PRO A 26 9.16 3.87 -25.77
C PRO A 26 7.74 3.86 -26.33
N ILE A 27 7.62 3.98 -27.65
CA ILE A 27 6.33 3.81 -28.31
C ILE A 27 5.98 2.34 -28.31
N VAL A 28 4.89 1.99 -27.64
CA VAL A 28 4.35 0.63 -27.65
C VAL A 28 3.60 0.42 -28.96
N GLN A 29 4.14 -0.40 -29.86
CA GLN A 29 3.44 -0.81 -31.05
C GLN A 29 2.39 -1.86 -30.70
N LYS A 30 1.18 -1.65 -31.22
CA LYS A 30 0.11 -2.63 -31.13
C LYS A 30 0.18 -3.57 -32.33
N ASP A 31 -0.07 -4.84 -32.07
CA ASP A 31 -0.27 -5.81 -33.13
C ASP A 31 -1.65 -5.64 -33.79
N TYR A 32 -1.99 -6.53 -34.73
CA TYR A 32 -3.25 -6.52 -35.45
C TYR A 32 -4.50 -6.53 -34.55
N PHE A 33 -4.41 -7.10 -33.33
CA PHE A 33 -5.50 -7.15 -32.35
C PHE A 33 -5.44 -6.02 -31.31
N GLY A 34 -4.52 -5.11 -31.45
CA GLY A 34 -4.31 -4.03 -30.50
C GLY A 34 -3.56 -4.44 -29.23
N CYS A 35 -3.06 -5.66 -29.15
CA CYS A 35 -2.18 -6.07 -28.06
C CYS A 35 -0.83 -5.39 -28.19
N PRO A 36 -0.21 -4.94 -27.09
CA PRO A 36 1.14 -4.43 -27.13
C PRO A 36 2.09 -5.54 -27.61
N LYS A 37 2.92 -5.23 -28.61
CA LYS A 37 4.08 -6.07 -28.89
C LYS A 37 5.06 -5.95 -27.74
N GLU A 38 5.69 -7.05 -27.35
CA GLU A 38 6.86 -6.96 -26.48
C GLU A 38 7.91 -6.11 -27.17
N LEU A 39 8.12 -4.93 -26.64
CA LEU A 39 9.21 -4.07 -27.01
C LEU A 39 10.29 -4.18 -25.93
N GLU A 40 11.54 -4.08 -26.33
CA GLU A 40 12.61 -3.91 -25.39
C GLU A 40 12.35 -2.62 -24.58
N PHE A 41 11.97 -2.78 -23.32
CA PHE A 41 11.80 -1.68 -22.41
C PHE A 41 13.14 -1.43 -21.72
N PRO A 42 13.66 -0.20 -21.71
CA PRO A 42 14.93 0.08 -21.05
C PRO A 42 14.83 -0.26 -19.58
N GLN A 43 15.89 -0.85 -19.03
CA GLN A 43 15.94 -1.11 -17.59
C GLN A 43 15.76 0.20 -16.82
N THR A 44 14.73 0.24 -16.01
CA THR A 44 14.32 1.43 -15.26
C THR A 44 14.34 1.14 -13.78
N GLU A 45 14.83 2.08 -13.01
CA GLU A 45 14.86 2.03 -11.55
C GLU A 45 13.93 3.12 -11.00
N ALA A 46 13.12 2.77 -10.03
CA ALA A 46 12.24 3.70 -9.35
C ALA A 46 12.35 3.55 -7.83
N GLU A 47 12.22 4.67 -7.14
CA GLU A 47 12.14 4.75 -5.70
C GLU A 47 10.81 5.37 -5.29
N TYR A 48 10.11 4.69 -4.39
CA TYR A 48 8.85 5.15 -3.80
C TYR A 48 9.03 5.32 -2.31
N THR A 49 8.50 6.40 -1.78
CA THR A 49 8.53 6.67 -0.35
C THR A 49 7.12 7.00 0.12
N TYR A 50 6.64 6.24 1.10
CA TYR A 50 5.36 6.44 1.77
C TYR A 50 5.63 6.78 3.23
N SER A 51 4.84 7.68 3.80
CA SER A 51 4.94 8.03 5.20
C SER A 51 3.58 7.96 5.89
N PHE A 52 3.59 7.58 7.15
CA PHE A 52 2.42 7.58 8.01
C PHE A 52 2.83 7.90 9.45
N ILE A 53 1.86 8.31 10.26
CA ILE A 53 2.06 8.57 11.68
C ILE A 53 1.44 7.42 12.48
N ASN A 54 2.18 6.88 13.42
CA ASN A 54 1.71 5.87 14.34
C ASN A 54 1.47 6.46 15.73
N ARG A 55 0.22 6.40 16.21
CA ARG A 55 -0.19 6.78 17.57
C ARG A 55 -0.75 5.57 18.35
N LEU A 56 -0.41 4.36 17.92
CA LEU A 56 -0.81 3.14 18.59
C LEU A 56 0.10 2.85 19.78
N GLU A 57 -0.42 2.07 20.71
CA GLU A 57 0.39 1.53 21.80
C GLU A 57 1.51 0.63 21.27
N LYS A 58 2.66 0.71 21.92
CA LYS A 58 3.82 -0.11 21.55
C LYS A 58 3.46 -1.60 21.57
N GLY A 59 3.79 -2.30 20.50
CA GLY A 59 3.51 -3.72 20.35
C GLY A 59 2.15 -4.04 19.73
N THR A 60 1.36 -3.04 19.35
CA THR A 60 0.18 -3.28 18.51
C THR A 60 0.62 -3.93 17.20
N ALA A 61 0.05 -5.10 16.89
CA ALA A 61 0.42 -5.87 15.71
C ALA A 61 0.08 -5.12 14.42
N ILE A 62 1.09 -4.94 13.56
CA ILE A 62 0.97 -4.30 12.26
C ILE A 62 1.66 -5.18 11.22
N TYR A 63 0.92 -5.47 10.16
CA TYR A 63 1.41 -6.26 9.02
C TYR A 63 1.40 -5.40 7.76
N LEU A 64 2.42 -5.57 6.93
CA LEU A 64 2.42 -5.04 5.58
C LEU A 64 1.97 -6.15 4.64
N LEU A 65 0.90 -5.89 3.89
CA LEU A 65 0.26 -6.85 3.00
C LEU A 65 0.40 -6.44 1.54
N MET A 66 0.44 -7.45 0.68
CA MET A 66 0.31 -7.28 -0.77
C MET A 66 -0.35 -8.51 -1.41
N GLU A 67 -0.90 -8.33 -2.60
CA GLU A 67 -1.30 -9.45 -3.46
C GLU A 67 -0.08 -10.01 -4.21
N PRO A 68 -0.09 -11.29 -4.61
CA PRO A 68 0.92 -11.81 -5.52
C PRO A 68 1.01 -10.99 -6.81
N GLY A 69 2.22 -10.63 -7.22
CA GLY A 69 2.43 -9.80 -8.40
C GLY A 69 2.18 -8.31 -8.22
N THR A 70 1.98 -7.84 -6.99
CA THR A 70 1.91 -6.40 -6.67
C THR A 70 3.18 -5.67 -7.07
N LEU A 71 4.34 -6.28 -6.83
CA LEU A 71 5.64 -5.74 -7.19
C LEU A 71 6.22 -6.58 -8.32
N LEU A 72 6.42 -5.99 -9.48
CA LEU A 72 6.95 -6.66 -10.67
C LEU A 72 8.33 -6.09 -11.03
N GLY A 73 9.35 -6.91 -10.90
CA GLY A 73 10.76 -6.57 -11.08
C GLY A 73 11.62 -7.07 -9.92
N GLN A 74 12.88 -6.65 -9.89
CA GLN A 74 13.75 -6.83 -8.73
C GLN A 74 13.47 -5.70 -7.74
N TRP A 75 13.10 -6.03 -6.53
CA TRP A 75 12.72 -5.01 -5.56
C TRP A 75 13.26 -5.30 -4.15
N THR A 76 13.40 -4.24 -3.40
CA THR A 76 13.64 -4.27 -1.96
C THR A 76 12.77 -3.19 -1.31
N LEU A 77 12.15 -3.55 -0.22
CA LEU A 77 11.32 -2.67 0.58
C LEU A 77 11.98 -2.45 1.94
N TRP A 78 11.90 -1.26 2.47
CA TRP A 78 12.40 -0.94 3.81
C TRP A 78 11.27 -0.35 4.65
N VAL A 79 11.18 -0.78 5.89
CA VAL A 79 10.33 -0.18 6.91
C VAL A 79 11.24 0.44 7.95
N ASN A 80 11.31 1.76 8.02
CA ASN A 80 12.20 2.51 8.92
C ASN A 80 13.67 2.02 8.88
N GLY A 81 14.14 1.63 7.69
CA GLY A 81 15.51 1.14 7.48
C GLY A 81 15.71 -0.36 7.60
N ARG A 82 14.74 -1.12 8.09
CA ARG A 82 14.79 -2.60 8.01
C ARG A 82 14.39 -3.04 6.60
N ALA A 83 15.26 -3.77 5.94
CA ALA A 83 15.00 -4.34 4.63
C ALA A 83 14.03 -5.54 4.73
N CYS A 84 13.08 -5.59 3.80
CA CYS A 84 12.16 -6.69 3.56
C CYS A 84 12.23 -7.10 2.09
N THR A 85 12.35 -8.38 1.84
CA THR A 85 12.40 -8.98 0.50
C THR A 85 11.22 -9.93 0.30
N ALA A 86 11.07 -10.49 -0.89
CA ALA A 86 10.03 -11.47 -1.15
C ALA A 86 10.07 -12.68 -0.19
N ALA A 87 11.24 -13.04 0.33
CA ALA A 87 11.41 -14.16 1.25
C ALA A 87 10.85 -13.89 2.66
N ASP A 88 10.65 -12.62 3.03
CA ASP A 88 10.08 -12.24 4.33
C ASP A 88 8.55 -12.31 4.33
N PHE A 89 7.93 -12.34 3.15
CA PHE A 89 6.49 -12.43 3.01
C PHE A 89 6.01 -13.88 3.03
N SER A 90 4.95 -14.14 3.78
CA SER A 90 4.31 -15.46 3.88
C SER A 90 2.81 -15.35 3.61
N PRO A 91 2.10 -16.46 3.30
CA PRO A 91 0.66 -16.44 3.11
C PRO A 91 -0.06 -15.81 4.31
N TYR A 92 -0.86 -14.79 4.03
CA TYR A 92 -1.63 -14.06 5.04
C TYR A 92 -3.04 -13.75 4.50
N PRO A 93 -3.95 -14.75 4.48
CA PRO A 93 -5.28 -14.61 3.89
C PRO A 93 -6.18 -13.71 4.74
N VAL A 94 -6.42 -12.49 4.28
CA VAL A 94 -7.33 -11.53 4.92
C VAL A 94 -8.52 -11.26 4.00
N TYR A 95 -8.37 -10.34 3.04
CA TYR A 95 -9.44 -10.03 2.09
C TYR A 95 -9.39 -10.89 0.81
N ALA A 96 -8.25 -11.50 0.51
CA ALA A 96 -8.08 -12.50 -0.54
C ALA A 96 -7.27 -13.70 -0.04
N PRO A 97 -7.59 -14.93 -0.47
CA PRO A 97 -6.89 -16.14 -0.02
C PRO A 97 -5.39 -16.16 -0.36
N SER A 98 -5.00 -15.43 -1.40
CA SER A 98 -3.63 -15.39 -1.92
C SER A 98 -2.76 -14.28 -1.34
N ASN A 99 -3.29 -13.47 -0.44
CA ASN A 99 -2.52 -12.36 0.15
C ASN A 99 -1.25 -12.85 0.83
N LEU A 100 -0.21 -12.05 0.67
CA LEU A 100 1.08 -12.19 1.32
C LEU A 100 1.24 -11.11 2.37
N GLY A 101 1.85 -11.44 3.49
CA GLY A 101 2.08 -10.49 4.57
C GLY A 101 3.41 -10.66 5.26
N VAL A 102 3.94 -9.57 5.80
CA VAL A 102 5.11 -9.53 6.66
C VAL A 102 4.77 -8.78 7.95
N ASP A 103 5.16 -9.32 9.08
CA ASP A 103 5.03 -8.66 10.38
C ASP A 103 6.08 -7.55 10.51
N ILE A 104 5.62 -6.32 10.63
CA ILE A 104 6.44 -5.12 10.79
C ILE A 104 6.27 -4.48 12.17
N THR A 105 5.62 -5.15 13.11
CA THR A 105 5.29 -4.62 14.43
C THR A 105 6.50 -4.04 15.17
N LYS A 106 7.65 -4.70 15.04
CA LYS A 106 8.89 -4.29 15.71
C LYS A 106 9.63 -3.15 15.01
N ASP A 107 9.30 -2.91 13.75
CA ASP A 107 9.97 -1.93 12.90
C ASP A 107 9.21 -0.61 12.86
N VAL A 108 7.92 -0.63 13.24
CA VAL A 108 7.10 0.57 13.35
C VAL A 108 7.42 1.31 14.63
N LEU A 109 7.73 2.59 14.49
CA LEU A 109 8.07 3.51 15.58
C LEU A 109 6.83 4.28 16.03
N GLU A 110 6.86 4.84 17.24
CA GLU A 110 5.91 5.87 17.64
C GLU A 110 6.19 7.17 16.85
N GLY A 111 5.15 7.82 16.36
CA GLY A 111 5.26 9.01 15.52
C GLY A 111 5.47 8.70 14.06
N GLU A 112 6.39 9.37 13.42
CA GLU A 112 6.62 9.27 11.98
C GLU A 112 7.28 7.95 11.57
N ASN A 113 6.73 7.36 10.50
CA ASN A 113 7.22 6.11 9.91
C ASN A 113 7.36 6.27 8.41
N GLN A 114 8.30 5.54 7.85
CA GLN A 114 8.57 5.54 6.41
C GLN A 114 8.63 4.12 5.87
N ILE A 115 7.94 3.90 4.76
CA ILE A 115 8.10 2.72 3.91
C ILE A 115 8.76 3.20 2.62
N LYS A 116 9.94 2.68 2.33
CA LYS A 116 10.68 2.95 1.10
C LYS A 116 10.69 1.70 0.25
N LEU A 117 10.46 1.82 -1.04
CA LEU A 117 10.55 0.75 -2.01
C LEU A 117 11.48 1.17 -3.13
N GLU A 118 12.49 0.38 -3.40
CA GLU A 118 13.29 0.46 -4.62
C GLU A 118 12.91 -0.70 -5.52
N ILE A 119 12.66 -0.41 -6.79
CA ILE A 119 12.30 -1.42 -7.77
C ILE A 119 13.01 -1.16 -9.09
N LYS A 120 13.49 -2.25 -9.70
CA LYS A 120 14.17 -2.26 -10.97
C LYS A 120 13.49 -3.22 -11.90
N SER A 121 13.11 -2.74 -13.08
CA SER A 121 12.39 -3.53 -14.07
C SER A 121 12.80 -3.15 -15.48
N ASP A 122 12.79 -4.15 -16.35
CA ASP A 122 12.98 -4.03 -17.80
C ASP A 122 11.68 -4.30 -18.58
N ALA A 123 10.57 -4.43 -17.85
CA ALA A 123 9.25 -4.66 -18.41
C ALA A 123 8.38 -3.41 -18.36
N SER A 124 7.63 -3.12 -19.43
CA SER A 124 6.72 -1.97 -19.51
C SER A 124 5.64 -1.99 -18.43
N PHE A 125 5.27 -3.16 -17.94
CA PHE A 125 4.31 -3.33 -16.82
C PHE A 125 5.01 -3.54 -15.47
N GLY A 126 6.31 -3.27 -15.39
CA GLY A 126 7.06 -3.34 -14.15
C GLY A 126 6.67 -2.25 -13.16
N GLY A 127 7.15 -2.38 -11.94
CA GLY A 127 6.86 -1.44 -10.88
C GLY A 127 5.77 -1.93 -9.92
N ILE A 128 5.07 -1.01 -9.28
CA ILE A 128 3.95 -1.29 -8.39
C ILE A 128 2.69 -1.43 -9.22
N ARG A 129 2.00 -2.56 -9.14
CA ARG A 129 0.80 -2.85 -9.92
C ARG A 129 -0.48 -2.79 -9.09
N ASN A 130 -0.37 -3.07 -7.80
CA ASN A 130 -1.48 -3.04 -6.86
C ASN A 130 -1.05 -2.30 -5.59
N PRO A 131 -1.98 -1.80 -4.78
CA PRO A 131 -1.64 -1.15 -3.52
C PRO A 131 -0.92 -2.07 -2.55
N LEU A 132 -0.08 -1.48 -1.70
CA LEU A 132 0.40 -2.08 -0.47
C LEU A 132 -0.54 -1.66 0.67
N TYR A 133 -0.81 -2.56 1.61
CA TYR A 133 -1.75 -2.31 2.69
C TYR A 133 -1.07 -2.47 4.04
N LEU A 134 -1.42 -1.61 4.98
CA LEU A 134 -1.17 -1.84 6.39
C LEU A 134 -2.40 -2.50 7.02
N GLN A 135 -2.19 -3.61 7.71
CA GLN A 135 -3.24 -4.37 8.39
C GLN A 135 -2.94 -4.48 9.88
N GLY A 136 -3.96 -4.33 10.70
CA GLY A 136 -3.89 -4.46 12.15
C GLY A 136 -5.21 -4.03 12.79
N ARG A 137 -5.23 -4.04 14.11
CA ARG A 137 -6.37 -3.56 14.89
C ARG A 137 -6.19 -2.07 15.21
N PHE A 138 -6.54 -1.23 14.26
CA PHE A 138 -6.41 0.22 14.39
C PHE A 138 -7.47 0.95 13.56
N ALA A 139 -7.72 2.19 13.91
CA ALA A 139 -8.43 3.16 13.11
C ALA A 139 -7.44 3.99 12.29
N VAL A 140 -7.91 4.60 11.19
CA VAL A 140 -7.12 5.51 10.36
C VAL A 140 -7.79 6.87 10.33
N GLU A 141 -7.02 7.91 10.58
CA GLU A 141 -7.46 9.30 10.52
C GLU A 141 -6.58 10.09 9.54
N ALA A 142 -7.14 11.15 8.97
CA ALA A 142 -6.37 12.11 8.20
C ALA A 142 -6.07 13.34 9.09
N ASP A 143 -4.80 13.69 9.20
CA ASP A 143 -4.32 14.86 9.94
C ASP A 143 -3.33 15.65 9.09
N GLY A 144 -3.72 16.85 8.65
CA GLY A 144 -2.89 17.69 7.79
C GLY A 144 -2.44 17.05 6.47
N GLY A 145 -3.29 16.20 5.88
CA GLY A 145 -2.98 15.46 4.64
C GLY A 145 -2.12 14.21 4.84
N ARG A 146 -1.81 13.85 6.09
CA ARG A 146 -1.09 12.62 6.45
C ARG A 146 -2.03 11.59 7.04
N MET A 147 -1.76 10.31 6.79
CA MET A 147 -2.49 9.20 7.41
C MET A 147 -1.91 8.92 8.81
N VAL A 148 -2.81 8.79 9.77
CA VAL A 148 -2.47 8.56 11.18
C VAL A 148 -3.16 7.27 11.64
N LEU A 149 -2.38 6.32 12.12
CA LEU A 149 -2.89 5.12 12.78
C LEU A 149 -3.21 5.47 14.24
N THR A 150 -4.45 5.24 14.65
CA THR A 150 -4.96 5.51 16.01
C THR A 150 -5.62 4.25 16.57
N PRO A 151 -5.75 4.12 17.90
CA PRO A 151 -6.51 3.02 18.50
C PRO A 151 -7.92 2.92 17.93
N GLU A 152 -8.42 1.69 17.83
CA GLU A 152 -9.79 1.42 17.37
C GLU A 152 -10.81 2.28 18.12
N LYS A 153 -11.73 2.91 17.40
CA LYS A 153 -12.85 3.64 17.97
C LYS A 153 -14.00 2.68 18.22
N CYS A 154 -14.26 2.35 19.48
CA CYS A 154 -15.33 1.43 19.87
C CYS A 154 -16.75 1.98 19.68
N LYS A 155 -16.93 3.22 19.28
CA LYS A 155 -18.25 3.87 19.15
C LYS A 155 -18.38 4.46 17.74
N GLY A 156 -19.14 3.77 16.91
CA GLY A 156 -19.59 4.27 15.62
C GLY A 156 -21.08 4.61 15.64
N THR A 157 -21.47 5.50 14.77
CA THR A 157 -22.88 5.71 14.42
C THR A 157 -23.18 4.94 13.14
N ILE A 158 -24.43 4.45 13.02
CA ILE A 158 -24.90 3.85 11.77
C ILE A 158 -24.75 4.89 10.66
N GLY A 159 -23.97 4.57 9.61
CA GLY A 159 -23.71 5.47 8.49
C GLY A 159 -22.29 5.38 7.96
N ASN A 160 -21.62 6.53 7.82
CA ASN A 160 -20.30 6.62 7.23
C ASN A 160 -19.20 6.06 8.16
N LEU A 161 -18.60 4.93 7.79
CA LEU A 161 -17.53 4.28 8.55
C LEU A 161 -16.24 5.12 8.62
N THR A 162 -16.03 6.07 7.71
CA THR A 162 -14.89 6.99 7.76
C THR A 162 -14.87 7.78 9.07
N GLY A 163 -16.03 8.23 9.55
CA GLY A 163 -16.18 8.91 10.84
C GLY A 163 -15.88 8.03 12.05
N CYS A 164 -15.86 6.70 11.84
CA CYS A 164 -15.50 5.71 12.85
C CYS A 164 -14.01 5.31 12.78
N GLY A 165 -13.23 5.96 11.92
CA GLY A 165 -11.82 5.63 11.71
C GLY A 165 -11.58 4.40 10.82
N LEU A 166 -12.57 4.01 10.02
CA LEU A 166 -12.52 2.86 9.12
C LEU A 166 -12.72 3.26 7.64
N PRO A 167 -11.91 4.22 7.10
CA PRO A 167 -12.14 4.76 5.76
C PRO A 167 -11.90 3.73 4.64
N PHE A 168 -11.13 2.69 4.90
CA PHE A 168 -10.76 1.65 3.93
C PHE A 168 -11.33 0.28 4.27
N TYR A 169 -12.31 0.22 5.18
CA TYR A 169 -12.90 -1.05 5.60
C TYR A 169 -13.86 -1.58 4.54
N GLY A 170 -13.58 -2.78 4.05
CA GLY A 170 -14.37 -3.45 3.02
C GLY A 170 -15.15 -4.68 3.49
N GLY A 171 -15.27 -4.89 4.81
CA GLY A 171 -15.95 -6.04 5.41
C GLY A 171 -17.38 -5.76 5.86
N SER A 172 -17.93 -6.68 6.68
CA SER A 172 -19.24 -6.54 7.31
C SER A 172 -19.13 -5.88 8.68
N VAL A 173 -20.07 -5.00 9.01
CA VAL A 173 -20.15 -4.33 10.32
C VAL A 173 -21.49 -4.65 10.95
N GLU A 174 -21.44 -5.11 12.19
CA GLU A 174 -22.63 -5.33 13.01
C GLU A 174 -22.77 -4.19 14.02
N PHE A 175 -23.93 -3.56 14.05
CA PHE A 175 -24.26 -2.54 15.05
C PHE A 175 -25.16 -3.13 16.12
N ILE A 176 -24.67 -3.20 17.35
CA ILE A 176 -25.41 -3.73 18.50
C ILE A 176 -25.79 -2.57 19.40
N LYS A 177 -27.09 -2.39 19.63
CA LYS A 177 -27.63 -1.43 20.61
C LYS A 177 -28.31 -2.20 21.75
N ARG A 178 -27.84 -2.02 22.97
CA ARG A 178 -28.56 -2.48 24.17
C ARG A 178 -29.77 -1.55 24.41
N ILE A 179 -30.95 -2.11 24.45
CA ILE A 179 -32.15 -1.41 24.89
C ILE A 179 -32.22 -1.59 26.42
N PRO A 180 -32.28 -0.51 27.22
CA PRO A 180 -32.48 -0.65 28.67
C PRO A 180 -33.79 -1.39 28.97
N ASP A 181 -33.81 -2.24 30.00
CA ASP A 181 -34.97 -3.04 30.40
C ASP A 181 -36.13 -2.19 30.96
N GLU A 182 -35.95 -0.88 31.08
CA GLU A 182 -36.96 0.05 31.58
C GLU A 182 -37.48 0.97 30.45
N VAL A 183 -38.30 0.43 29.58
CA VAL A 183 -39.30 1.19 28.82
C VAL A 183 -40.66 0.58 29.13
N THR A 184 -41.12 0.87 30.31
CA THR A 184 -42.57 0.75 30.68
C THR A 184 -43.22 2.09 30.48
#